data_df6dd97ace18955f8618dbbfc910ac47
#
_entry.id   df6dd97ace18955f8618dbbfc910ac47
#
_cell.length_a   1.000
_cell.length_b   1.000
_cell.length_c   1.000
_cell.angle_alpha   90.00
_cell.angle_beta   90.00
_cell.angle_gamma   90.00
#
_symmetry.space_group_name_H-M   'P 1'
#
loop_
_entity.id
_entity.type
_entity.pdbx_description
1 polymer ?
#
loop_
_entity_poly.entity_id
_entity_poly.type
_entity_poly.pdbx_seq_one_letter_code
_entity_poly.pdbx_strand_id
1 'polypeptide(L)'
;MSPKFIVYCLSAICILFGLKGFELNKDIQNTLKENARQSESSIMEIGMCFDWYGVIIVNSVIKTSHGTMTPAEMVDTLKEESGYKDEYLEGYKKDITPKEKEYADFVFSQEEKISAYVNELIAWAEKGDIEMIKASIPRMYDMTDPTIDAINNIMDTKMYYNEEQSEILNKKIERFSDFICTLLALCFVMSIGASFSRKCN
;
A
#
# COMPACT_ATOMS: atom_id res chain seq x y z
N MET A 1 -11.43 -8.36 55.88
CA MET A 1 -12.12 -8.50 54.57
C MET A 1 -12.48 -9.96 54.39
N SER A 2 -13.73 -10.28 54.04
CA SER A 2 -14.12 -11.68 53.86
C SER A 2 -13.48 -12.27 52.61
N PRO A 3 -13.01 -13.54 52.62
CA PRO A 3 -12.44 -14.18 51.43
C PRO A 3 -13.33 -14.12 50.21
N LYS A 4 -14.65 -14.12 50.39
CA LYS A 4 -15.63 -13.96 49.34
C LYS A 4 -15.55 -12.62 48.63
N PHE A 5 -15.33 -11.54 49.37
CA PHE A 5 -15.21 -10.20 48.79
C PHE A 5 -13.98 -10.06 47.90
N ILE A 6 -12.86 -10.67 48.31
CA ILE A 6 -11.61 -10.67 47.53
C ILE A 6 -11.83 -11.40 46.18
N VAL A 7 -12.50 -12.56 46.21
CA VAL A 7 -12.80 -13.33 44.99
C VAL A 7 -13.71 -12.55 44.03
N TYR A 8 -14.74 -11.88 44.53
CA TYR A 8 -15.62 -11.05 43.73
C TYR A 8 -14.88 -9.86 43.10
N CYS A 9 -14.05 -9.18 43.86
CA CYS A 9 -13.24 -8.08 43.35
C CYS A 9 -12.26 -8.54 42.28
N LEU A 10 -11.57 -9.66 42.47
CA LEU A 10 -10.66 -10.24 41.49
C LEU A 10 -11.40 -10.67 40.21
N SER A 11 -12.56 -11.32 40.34
CA SER A 11 -13.39 -11.70 39.17
C SER A 11 -13.88 -10.48 38.41
N ALA A 12 -14.31 -9.42 39.05
CA ALA A 12 -14.72 -8.17 38.42
C ALA A 12 -13.53 -7.50 37.69
N ILE A 13 -12.37 -7.47 38.29
CA ILE A 13 -11.15 -6.96 37.66
C ILE A 13 -10.80 -7.76 36.42
N CYS A 14 -10.85 -9.11 36.47
CA CYS A 14 -10.56 -9.97 35.32
C CYS A 14 -11.55 -9.78 34.18
N ILE A 15 -12.84 -9.61 34.47
CA ILE A 15 -13.85 -9.31 33.43
C ILE A 15 -13.57 -7.95 32.79
N LEU A 16 -13.26 -6.92 33.57
CA LEU A 16 -12.94 -5.59 33.04
C LEU A 16 -11.68 -5.61 32.16
N PHE A 17 -10.63 -6.32 32.58
CA PHE A 17 -9.41 -6.49 31.76
C PHE A 17 -9.68 -7.31 30.50
N GLY A 18 -10.52 -8.35 30.57
CA GLY A 18 -10.92 -9.13 29.41
C GLY A 18 -11.70 -8.31 28.38
N LEU A 19 -12.65 -7.48 28.82
CA LEU A 19 -13.43 -6.57 27.95
C LEU A 19 -12.51 -5.52 27.30
N LYS A 20 -11.65 -4.86 28.10
CA LYS A 20 -10.67 -3.89 27.57
C LYS A 20 -9.72 -4.53 26.56
N GLY A 21 -9.29 -5.75 26.83
CA GLY A 21 -8.44 -6.50 25.92
C GLY A 21 -9.12 -6.83 24.60
N PHE A 22 -10.40 -7.18 24.65
CA PHE A 22 -11.18 -7.44 23.45
C PHE A 22 -11.38 -6.16 22.61
N GLU A 23 -11.70 -5.02 23.22
CA GLU A 23 -11.77 -3.72 22.54
C GLU A 23 -10.45 -3.37 21.85
N LEU A 24 -9.33 -3.47 22.59
CA LEU A 24 -8.01 -3.15 22.06
C LEU A 24 -7.62 -4.06 20.90
N ASN A 25 -7.93 -5.37 20.97
CA ASN A 25 -7.68 -6.28 19.88
C ASN A 25 -8.51 -5.94 18.63
N LYS A 26 -9.77 -5.54 18.82
CA LYS A 26 -10.64 -5.09 17.72
C LYS A 26 -10.11 -3.82 17.06
N ASP A 27 -9.65 -2.84 17.84
CA ASP A 27 -9.09 -1.60 17.33
C ASP A 27 -7.78 -1.85 16.56
N ILE A 28 -6.92 -2.73 17.07
CA ILE A 28 -5.71 -3.18 16.39
C ILE A 28 -6.05 -3.83 15.04
N GLN A 29 -7.02 -4.76 15.01
CA GLN A 29 -7.44 -5.42 13.77
C GLN A 29 -8.05 -4.45 12.75
N ASN A 30 -8.82 -3.46 13.21
CA ASN A 30 -9.38 -2.44 12.33
C ASN A 30 -8.27 -1.54 11.73
N THR A 31 -7.31 -1.13 12.55
CA THR A 31 -6.15 -0.35 12.09
C THR A 31 -5.32 -1.13 11.07
N LEU A 32 -5.13 -2.44 11.29
CA LEU A 32 -4.45 -3.34 10.34
C LEU A 32 -5.14 -3.36 8.98
N LYS A 33 -6.46 -3.59 9.00
CA LYS A 33 -7.25 -3.65 7.76
C LYS A 33 -7.20 -2.33 6.99
N GLU A 34 -7.26 -1.21 7.70
CA GLU A 34 -7.22 0.10 7.06
C GLU A 34 -5.84 0.40 6.47
N ASN A 35 -4.76 0.10 7.21
CA ASN A 35 -3.39 0.25 6.71
C ASN A 35 -3.11 -0.66 5.50
N ALA A 36 -3.57 -1.92 5.54
CA ALA A 36 -3.44 -2.84 4.42
C ALA A 36 -4.20 -2.32 3.19
N ARG A 37 -5.44 -1.86 3.36
CA ARG A 37 -6.26 -1.30 2.27
C ARG A 37 -5.62 -0.05 1.67
N GLN A 38 -5.11 0.86 2.49
CA GLN A 38 -4.44 2.07 2.04
C GLN A 38 -3.17 1.75 1.24
N SER A 39 -2.41 0.78 1.70
CA SER A 39 -1.20 0.34 1.01
C SER A 39 -1.50 -0.40 -0.30
N GLU A 40 -2.53 -1.25 -0.35
CA GLU A 40 -3.00 -1.88 -1.59
C GLU A 40 -3.44 -0.84 -2.62
N SER A 41 -4.19 0.20 -2.19
CA SER A 41 -4.58 1.32 -3.04
C SER A 41 -3.35 2.05 -3.61
N SER A 42 -2.38 2.35 -2.78
CA SER A 42 -1.17 3.06 -3.16
C SER A 42 -0.27 2.24 -4.11
N ILE A 43 -0.19 0.91 -3.92
CA ILE A 43 0.49 0.00 -4.86
C ILE A 43 -0.23 -0.01 -6.22
N MET A 44 -1.56 -0.04 -6.20
CA MET A 44 -2.35 0.01 -7.43
C MET A 44 -2.14 1.34 -8.16
N GLU A 45 -2.17 2.47 -7.46
CA GLU A 45 -1.98 3.80 -8.04
C GLU A 45 -0.61 3.93 -8.72
N ILE A 46 0.47 3.50 -8.05
CA ILE A 46 1.81 3.53 -8.65
C ILE A 46 1.97 2.49 -9.78
N GLY A 47 1.28 1.34 -9.69
CA GLY A 47 1.21 0.35 -10.75
C GLY A 47 0.53 0.88 -12.03
N MET A 48 -0.53 1.70 -11.89
CA MET A 48 -1.15 2.37 -13.04
C MET A 48 -0.22 3.43 -13.65
N CYS A 49 0.63 4.07 -12.85
CA CYS A 49 1.70 4.93 -13.39
C CYS A 49 2.75 4.10 -14.15
N PHE A 50 3.08 2.89 -13.68
CA PHE A 50 3.94 1.95 -14.43
C PHE A 50 3.36 1.64 -15.81
N ASP A 51 2.06 1.36 -15.90
CA ASP A 51 1.39 1.10 -17.18
C ASP A 51 1.49 2.31 -18.11
N TRP A 52 1.33 3.52 -17.60
CA TRP A 52 1.49 4.73 -18.38
C TRP A 52 2.90 4.84 -19.00
N TYR A 53 3.95 4.77 -18.18
CA TYR A 53 5.33 4.97 -18.66
C TYR A 53 5.85 3.78 -19.46
N GLY A 54 5.60 2.56 -19.00
CA GLY A 54 6.18 1.33 -19.56
C GLY A 54 5.36 0.70 -20.68
N VAL A 55 4.05 0.91 -20.69
CA VAL A 55 3.16 0.25 -21.65
C VAL A 55 2.54 1.26 -22.62
N ILE A 56 1.87 2.30 -22.12
CA ILE A 56 1.09 3.20 -22.98
C ILE A 56 2.00 4.04 -23.89
N ILE A 57 2.98 4.74 -23.33
CA ILE A 57 3.92 5.57 -24.10
C ILE A 57 4.71 4.67 -25.08
N VAL A 58 5.32 3.60 -24.58
CA VAL A 58 6.18 2.72 -25.36
C VAL A 58 5.40 2.06 -26.50
N ASN A 59 4.24 1.46 -26.22
CA ASN A 59 3.41 0.85 -27.24
C ASN A 59 2.90 1.84 -28.27
N SER A 60 2.48 3.04 -27.84
CA SER A 60 2.00 4.08 -28.75
C SER A 60 3.08 4.48 -29.76
N VAL A 61 4.30 4.72 -29.28
CA VAL A 61 5.45 5.07 -30.14
C VAL A 61 5.82 3.91 -31.08
N ILE A 62 6.00 2.70 -30.54
CA ILE A 62 6.43 1.53 -31.32
C ILE A 62 5.36 1.13 -32.37
N LYS A 63 4.09 1.04 -31.95
CA LYS A 63 3.00 0.65 -32.85
C LYS A 63 2.81 1.67 -33.98
N THR A 64 2.86 2.96 -33.65
CA THR A 64 2.74 4.03 -34.69
C THR A 64 3.93 4.02 -35.60
N SER A 65 5.17 3.83 -35.10
CA SER A 65 6.37 3.73 -35.94
C SER A 65 6.36 2.55 -36.87
N HIS A 66 5.65 1.46 -36.58
CA HIS A 66 5.48 0.27 -37.39
C HIS A 66 4.19 0.28 -38.22
N GLY A 67 3.35 1.31 -38.13
CA GLY A 67 2.09 1.43 -38.88
C GLY A 67 0.98 0.49 -38.39
N THR A 68 1.08 -0.06 -37.16
CA THR A 68 0.05 -0.90 -36.55
C THR A 68 -0.91 -0.10 -35.63
N MET A 69 -0.62 1.17 -35.44
CA MET A 69 -1.47 2.19 -34.81
C MET A 69 -1.44 3.44 -35.71
N THR A 70 -2.57 4.04 -35.95
CA THR A 70 -2.62 5.31 -36.69
C THR A 70 -2.18 6.47 -35.83
N PRO A 71 -1.67 7.58 -36.39
CA PRO A 71 -1.35 8.79 -35.66
C PRO A 71 -2.52 9.35 -34.84
N ALA A 72 -3.74 9.25 -35.37
CA ALA A 72 -4.94 9.72 -34.67
C ALA A 72 -5.23 8.87 -33.42
N GLU A 73 -5.17 7.53 -33.52
CA GLU A 73 -5.32 6.63 -32.39
C GLU A 73 -4.24 6.86 -31.34
N MET A 74 -2.99 7.15 -31.74
CA MET A 74 -1.92 7.51 -30.81
C MET A 74 -2.25 8.78 -30.03
N VAL A 75 -2.74 9.83 -30.70
CA VAL A 75 -3.12 11.09 -30.07
C VAL A 75 -4.23 10.88 -29.05
N ASP A 76 -5.28 10.15 -29.45
CA ASP A 76 -6.42 9.89 -28.56
C ASP A 76 -5.98 9.08 -27.33
N THR A 77 -5.20 8.01 -27.52
CA THR A 77 -4.67 7.18 -26.43
C THR A 77 -3.80 8.01 -25.46
N LEU A 78 -2.85 8.80 -25.98
CA LEU A 78 -1.95 9.58 -25.12
C LEU A 78 -2.69 10.67 -24.36
N LYS A 79 -3.70 11.32 -24.96
CA LYS A 79 -4.51 12.36 -24.28
C LYS A 79 -5.42 11.78 -23.20
N GLU A 80 -6.08 10.65 -23.48
CA GLU A 80 -6.99 9.99 -22.55
C GLU A 80 -6.23 9.47 -21.33
N GLU A 81 -5.18 8.68 -21.56
CA GLU A 81 -4.43 8.01 -20.51
C GLU A 81 -3.58 8.97 -19.65
N SER A 82 -3.15 10.12 -20.23
CA SER A 82 -2.45 11.16 -19.46
C SER A 82 -3.31 11.72 -18.30
N GLY A 83 -4.62 11.86 -18.52
CA GLY A 83 -5.55 12.32 -17.47
C GLY A 83 -5.65 11.33 -16.31
N TYR A 84 -5.76 10.04 -16.61
CA TYR A 84 -5.78 8.98 -15.59
C TYR A 84 -4.46 8.90 -14.81
N LYS A 85 -3.31 8.99 -15.51
CA LYS A 85 -1.99 9.01 -14.87
C LYS A 85 -1.89 10.14 -13.83
N ASP A 86 -2.37 11.34 -14.14
CA ASP A 86 -2.32 12.47 -13.22
C ASP A 86 -3.14 12.20 -11.94
N GLU A 87 -4.31 11.58 -12.07
CA GLU A 87 -5.15 11.19 -10.93
C GLU A 87 -4.44 10.15 -10.04
N TYR A 88 -3.87 9.10 -10.63
CA TYR A 88 -3.14 8.07 -9.89
C TYR A 88 -1.89 8.62 -9.21
N LEU A 89 -1.13 9.49 -9.87
CA LEU A 89 0.06 10.10 -9.30
C LEU A 89 -0.27 11.00 -8.11
N GLU A 90 -1.37 11.76 -8.18
CA GLU A 90 -1.87 12.56 -7.06
C GLU A 90 -2.42 11.69 -5.91
N GLY A 91 -3.01 10.54 -6.21
CA GLY A 91 -3.40 9.54 -5.22
C GLY A 91 -2.18 9.02 -4.46
N TYR A 92 -1.18 8.52 -5.20
CA TYR A 92 0.07 7.99 -4.66
C TYR A 92 0.84 8.99 -3.78
N LYS A 93 0.88 10.27 -4.14
CA LYS A 93 1.55 11.33 -3.37
C LYS A 93 1.09 11.42 -1.91
N LYS A 94 -0.14 11.01 -1.61
CA LYS A 94 -0.72 11.08 -0.27
C LYS A 94 -0.18 10.02 0.68
N ASP A 95 0.46 8.97 0.15
CA ASP A 95 0.85 7.79 0.92
C ASP A 95 2.33 7.39 0.71
N ILE A 96 3.19 8.38 0.51
CA ILE A 96 4.63 8.15 0.34
C ILE A 96 5.27 7.90 1.70
N THR A 97 5.90 6.73 1.85
CA THR A 97 6.66 6.40 3.06
C THR A 97 8.10 6.92 2.98
N PRO A 98 8.79 7.12 4.13
CA PRO A 98 10.20 7.53 4.11
C PRO A 98 11.14 6.56 3.38
N LYS A 99 10.79 5.26 3.31
CA LYS A 99 11.62 4.22 2.68
C LYS A 99 11.65 4.33 1.16
N GLU A 100 10.58 4.80 0.54
CA GLU A 100 10.44 4.92 -0.92
C GLU A 100 10.65 6.34 -1.45
N LYS A 101 10.81 7.31 -0.52
CA LYS A 101 10.83 8.74 -0.86
C LYS A 101 11.85 9.10 -1.95
N GLU A 102 13.03 8.51 -1.94
CA GLU A 102 14.07 8.78 -2.94
C GLU A 102 13.61 8.39 -4.35
N TYR A 103 12.99 7.23 -4.49
CA TYR A 103 12.44 6.76 -5.77
C TYR A 103 11.24 7.60 -6.21
N ALA A 104 10.35 7.96 -5.26
CA ALA A 104 9.21 8.83 -5.53
C ALA A 104 9.66 10.22 -6.02
N ASP A 105 10.62 10.84 -5.32
CA ASP A 105 11.19 12.13 -5.70
C ASP A 105 11.82 12.05 -7.11
N PHE A 106 12.46 10.92 -7.45
CA PHE A 106 12.97 10.70 -8.81
C PHE A 106 11.85 10.66 -9.85
N VAL A 107 10.80 9.84 -9.64
CA VAL A 107 9.64 9.74 -10.56
C VAL A 107 9.05 11.13 -10.80
N PHE A 108 8.79 11.90 -9.74
CA PHE A 108 8.27 13.26 -9.86
C PHE A 108 9.19 14.21 -10.61
N SER A 109 10.50 14.05 -10.47
CA SER A 109 11.49 14.87 -11.19
C SER A 109 11.51 14.60 -12.70
N GLN A 110 11.06 13.41 -13.14
CA GLN A 110 10.97 13.06 -14.56
C GLN A 110 9.67 13.51 -15.21
N GLU A 111 8.63 13.79 -14.40
CA GLU A 111 7.26 14.07 -14.87
C GLU A 111 7.20 15.20 -15.89
N GLU A 112 7.83 16.34 -15.61
CA GLU A 112 7.85 17.49 -16.54
C GLU A 112 8.51 17.15 -17.88
N LYS A 113 9.61 16.37 -17.87
CA LYS A 113 10.34 15.97 -19.07
C LYS A 113 9.54 14.99 -19.92
N ILE A 114 8.89 14.01 -19.26
CA ILE A 114 8.08 12.99 -19.94
C ILE A 114 6.81 13.64 -20.50
N SER A 115 6.15 14.52 -19.76
CA SER A 115 4.99 15.26 -20.22
C SER A 115 5.34 16.16 -21.42
N ALA A 116 6.49 16.83 -21.40
CA ALA A 116 6.98 17.59 -22.57
C ALA A 116 7.20 16.69 -23.79
N TYR A 117 7.81 15.52 -23.59
CA TYR A 117 8.02 14.54 -24.65
C TYR A 117 6.70 13.99 -25.22
N VAL A 118 5.72 13.67 -24.39
CA VAL A 118 4.39 13.24 -24.82
C VAL A 118 3.70 14.32 -25.66
N ASN A 119 3.82 15.58 -25.27
CA ASN A 119 3.29 16.69 -26.05
C ASN A 119 3.98 16.82 -27.43
N GLU A 120 5.29 16.58 -27.52
CA GLU A 120 6.01 16.53 -28.80
C GLU A 120 5.51 15.36 -29.66
N LEU A 121 5.32 14.17 -29.06
CA LEU A 121 4.77 13.00 -29.77
C LEU A 121 3.37 13.29 -30.36
N ILE A 122 2.49 13.90 -29.57
CA ILE A 122 1.16 14.34 -30.01
C ILE A 122 1.29 15.29 -31.20
N ALA A 123 2.16 16.30 -31.07
CA ALA A 123 2.35 17.28 -32.15
C ALA A 123 2.90 16.68 -33.45
N TRP A 124 3.81 15.68 -33.34
CA TRP A 124 4.29 14.96 -34.53
C TRP A 124 3.21 14.05 -35.15
N ALA A 125 2.44 13.36 -34.29
CA ALA A 125 1.34 12.51 -34.73
C ALA A 125 0.24 13.32 -35.45
N GLU A 126 -0.15 14.48 -34.91
CA GLU A 126 -1.13 15.40 -35.54
C GLU A 126 -0.67 15.93 -36.89
N LYS A 127 0.66 16.01 -37.14
CA LYS A 127 1.24 16.39 -38.44
C LYS A 127 1.48 15.17 -39.37
N GLY A 128 1.27 13.95 -38.89
CA GLY A 128 1.59 12.72 -39.59
C GLY A 128 3.10 12.48 -39.80
N ASP A 129 3.94 13.07 -38.93
CA ASP A 129 5.40 12.98 -39.00
C ASP A 129 5.93 11.71 -38.33
N ILE A 130 5.72 10.57 -38.97
CA ILE A 130 6.12 9.25 -38.49
C ILE A 130 7.64 9.11 -38.33
N GLU A 131 8.42 9.81 -39.15
CA GLU A 131 9.87 9.72 -39.09
C GLU A 131 10.41 10.39 -37.82
N MET A 132 9.82 11.48 -37.37
CA MET A 132 10.17 12.09 -36.06
C MET A 132 9.79 11.19 -34.88
N ILE A 133 8.61 10.55 -34.94
CA ILE A 133 8.19 9.57 -33.91
C ILE A 133 9.21 8.42 -33.84
N LYS A 134 9.59 7.87 -34.99
CA LYS A 134 10.61 6.81 -35.10
C LYS A 134 11.98 7.24 -34.54
N ALA A 135 12.42 8.42 -34.93
CA ALA A 135 13.71 8.97 -34.52
C ALA A 135 13.75 9.23 -32.97
N SER A 136 12.60 9.38 -32.32
CA SER A 136 12.49 9.63 -30.89
C SER A 136 12.58 8.38 -30.01
N ILE A 137 12.56 7.17 -30.57
CA ILE A 137 12.57 5.90 -29.82
C ILE A 137 13.72 5.81 -28.80
N PRO A 138 15.00 6.13 -29.13
CA PRO A 138 16.06 6.08 -28.14
C PRO A 138 15.81 7.03 -26.97
N ARG A 139 15.36 8.26 -27.24
CA ARG A 139 15.03 9.26 -26.22
C ARG A 139 13.87 8.78 -25.34
N MET A 140 12.90 8.07 -25.90
CA MET A 140 11.81 7.44 -25.14
C MET A 140 12.38 6.51 -24.07
N TYR A 141 13.20 5.55 -24.45
CA TYR A 141 13.80 4.60 -23.51
C TYR A 141 14.68 5.28 -22.47
N ASP A 142 15.49 6.27 -22.87
CA ASP A 142 16.34 7.04 -21.95
C ASP A 142 15.53 7.72 -20.83
N MET A 143 14.25 8.03 -21.06
CA MET A 143 13.39 8.67 -20.06
C MET A 143 12.50 7.66 -19.33
N THR A 144 11.93 6.68 -20.06
CA THR A 144 10.97 5.74 -19.45
C THR A 144 11.65 4.65 -18.64
N ASP A 145 12.77 4.07 -19.08
CA ASP A 145 13.41 2.96 -18.39
C ASP A 145 13.83 3.32 -16.95
N PRO A 146 14.54 4.43 -16.70
CA PRO A 146 14.88 4.80 -15.32
C PRO A 146 13.65 5.10 -14.44
N THR A 147 12.58 5.62 -15.05
CA THR A 147 11.33 5.91 -14.33
C THR A 147 10.61 4.63 -13.97
N ILE A 148 10.56 3.65 -14.88
CA ILE A 148 10.02 2.31 -14.66
C ILE A 148 10.80 1.59 -13.55
N ASP A 149 12.13 1.66 -13.58
CA ASP A 149 12.99 1.07 -12.54
C ASP A 149 12.72 1.69 -11.16
N ALA A 150 12.53 3.01 -11.08
CA ALA A 150 12.18 3.68 -9.84
C ALA A 150 10.79 3.25 -9.33
N ILE A 151 9.80 3.11 -10.22
CA ILE A 151 8.46 2.62 -9.86
C ILE A 151 8.51 1.18 -9.36
N ASN A 152 9.26 0.31 -10.00
CA ASN A 152 9.47 -1.06 -9.53
C ASN A 152 10.06 -1.09 -8.10
N ASN A 153 11.07 -0.26 -7.84
CA ASN A 153 11.65 -0.14 -6.50
C ASN A 153 10.64 0.39 -5.47
N ILE A 154 9.74 1.29 -5.86
CA ILE A 154 8.64 1.74 -4.99
C ILE A 154 7.70 0.58 -4.66
N MET A 155 7.25 -0.16 -5.67
CA MET A 155 6.34 -1.30 -5.48
C MET A 155 6.97 -2.37 -4.57
N ASP A 156 8.21 -2.75 -4.84
CA ASP A 156 8.94 -3.73 -4.01
C ASP A 156 9.10 -3.24 -2.57
N THR A 157 9.45 -1.96 -2.38
CA THR A 157 9.59 -1.35 -1.06
C THR A 157 8.28 -1.34 -0.28
N LYS A 158 7.16 -1.00 -0.94
CA LYS A 158 5.83 -1.04 -0.31
C LYS A 158 5.39 -2.45 0.06
N MET A 159 5.60 -3.42 -0.82
CA MET A 159 5.28 -4.83 -0.55
C MET A 159 6.05 -5.34 0.65
N TYR A 160 7.36 -5.13 0.69
CA TYR A 160 8.21 -5.55 1.81
C TYR A 160 7.83 -4.84 3.12
N TYR A 161 7.56 -3.55 3.09
CA TYR A 161 7.13 -2.78 4.26
C TYR A 161 5.82 -3.30 4.84
N ASN A 162 4.87 -3.68 3.99
CA ASN A 162 3.59 -4.24 4.42
C ASN A 162 3.74 -5.60 5.10
N GLU A 163 4.59 -6.47 4.56
CA GLU A 163 4.89 -7.76 5.17
C GLU A 163 5.52 -7.57 6.56
N GLU A 164 6.52 -6.68 6.67
CA GLU A 164 7.18 -6.37 7.94
C GLU A 164 6.19 -5.82 8.99
N GLN A 165 5.33 -4.87 8.61
CA GLN A 165 4.31 -4.30 9.51
C GLN A 165 3.29 -5.35 9.95
N SER A 166 2.83 -6.19 9.04
CA SER A 166 1.90 -7.30 9.32
C SER A 166 2.52 -8.30 10.29
N GLU A 167 3.79 -8.66 10.13
CA GLU A 167 4.49 -9.58 11.03
C GLU A 167 4.67 -9.01 12.43
N ILE A 168 5.10 -7.73 12.54
CA ILE A 168 5.25 -7.04 13.83
C ILE A 168 3.92 -7.00 14.58
N LEU A 169 2.84 -6.75 13.88
CA LEU A 169 1.53 -6.57 14.48
C LEU A 169 0.92 -7.93 14.87
N ASN A 170 1.09 -8.97 14.07
CA ASN A 170 0.72 -10.33 14.42
C ASN A 170 1.42 -10.80 15.70
N LYS A 171 2.73 -10.55 15.82
CA LYS A 171 3.49 -10.85 17.05
C LYS A 171 2.97 -10.08 18.26
N LYS A 172 2.52 -8.83 18.10
CA LYS A 172 1.88 -8.06 19.19
C LYS A 172 0.53 -8.65 19.59
N ILE A 173 -0.27 -9.07 18.64
CA ILE A 173 -1.59 -9.70 18.86
C ILE A 173 -1.40 -11.04 19.61
N GLU A 174 -0.47 -11.87 19.17
CA GLU A 174 -0.16 -13.14 19.83
C GLU A 174 0.23 -12.93 21.31
N ARG A 175 1.20 -12.07 21.58
CA ARG A 175 1.65 -11.75 22.96
C ARG A 175 0.52 -11.23 23.83
N PHE A 176 -0.36 -10.41 23.27
CA PHE A 176 -1.50 -9.87 23.98
C PHE A 176 -2.55 -10.94 24.27
N SER A 177 -2.84 -11.82 23.29
CA SER A 177 -3.71 -12.98 23.45
C SER A 177 -3.21 -13.92 24.54
N ASP A 178 -1.91 -14.26 24.53
CA ASP A 178 -1.27 -15.09 25.55
C ASP A 178 -1.37 -14.49 26.94
N PHE A 179 -1.19 -13.18 27.06
CA PHE A 179 -1.35 -12.45 28.33
C PHE A 179 -2.80 -12.55 28.85
N ILE A 180 -3.81 -12.35 28.00
CA ILE A 180 -5.23 -12.48 28.36
C ILE A 180 -5.56 -13.91 28.76
N CYS A 181 -5.13 -14.91 27.99
CA CYS A 181 -5.35 -16.31 28.32
C CYS A 181 -4.71 -16.71 29.66
N THR A 182 -3.50 -16.24 29.93
CA THR A 182 -2.82 -16.46 31.22
C THR A 182 -3.58 -15.84 32.39
N LEU A 183 -4.07 -14.61 32.24
CA LEU A 183 -4.88 -13.92 33.24
C LEU A 183 -6.19 -14.68 33.53
N LEU A 184 -6.89 -15.13 32.49
CA LEU A 184 -8.14 -15.89 32.63
C LEU A 184 -7.89 -17.25 33.32
N ALA A 185 -6.80 -17.95 32.98
CA ALA A 185 -6.41 -19.18 33.62
C ALA A 185 -6.11 -18.99 35.12
N LEU A 186 -5.38 -17.94 35.48
CA LEU A 186 -5.11 -17.60 36.88
C LEU A 186 -6.41 -17.30 37.66
N CYS A 187 -7.33 -16.54 37.08
CA CYS A 187 -8.64 -16.25 37.66
C CYS A 187 -9.47 -17.53 37.89
N PHE A 188 -9.43 -18.45 36.93
CA PHE A 188 -10.11 -19.72 37.03
C PHE A 188 -9.54 -20.59 38.14
N VAL A 189 -8.22 -20.71 38.22
CA VAL A 189 -7.53 -21.47 39.31
C VAL A 189 -7.86 -20.86 40.68
N MET A 190 -7.82 -19.53 40.81
CA MET A 190 -8.17 -18.86 42.11
C MET A 190 -9.63 -19.08 42.46
N SER A 191 -10.56 -19.09 41.50
CA SER A 191 -11.97 -19.35 41.77
C SER A 191 -12.24 -20.77 42.26
N ILE A 192 -11.53 -21.76 41.68
CA ILE A 192 -11.57 -23.16 42.12
C ILE A 192 -11.00 -23.29 43.52
N GLY A 193 -9.81 -22.74 43.80
CA GLY A 193 -9.19 -22.76 45.13
C GLY A 193 -10.07 -22.16 46.24
N ALA A 194 -10.74 -21.05 45.93
CA ALA A 194 -11.69 -20.43 46.88
C ALA A 194 -12.95 -21.31 47.10
N SER A 195 -13.34 -22.13 46.12
CA SER A 195 -14.48 -23.06 46.23
C SER A 195 -14.14 -24.29 47.08
N PHE A 196 -12.91 -24.80 46.99
CA PHE A 196 -12.44 -25.94 47.79
C PHE A 196 -12.19 -25.55 49.24
N SER A 197 -11.67 -24.38 49.53
CA SER A 197 -11.46 -23.86 50.89
C SER A 197 -12.78 -23.76 51.69
N ARG A 198 -13.95 -23.79 51.07
CA ARG A 198 -15.27 -23.81 51.68
C ARG A 198 -15.69 -25.18 52.23
N LYS A 199 -15.10 -26.29 51.72
CA LYS A 199 -15.52 -27.65 52.16
C LYS A 199 -14.71 -28.14 53.33
N CYS A 200 -13.65 -27.45 53.72
CA CYS A 200 -12.78 -27.84 54.85
C CYS A 200 -13.00 -27.02 56.13
N ASN A 201 -13.95 -26.11 56.14
CA ASN A 201 -14.47 -25.41 57.33
C ASN A 201 -15.96 -25.71 57.50
#